data_e30d2131b032e629d7da81d866dd3585
#
_entry.id   e30d2131b032e629d7da81d866dd3585
#
_cell.length_a   1.000
_cell.length_b   1.000
_cell.length_c   1.000
_cell.angle_alpha   90.00
_cell.angle_beta   90.00
_cell.angle_gamma   90.00
#
_symmetry.space_group_name_H-M   'P 1'
#
loop_
_entity.id
_entity.type
_entity.pdbx_description
1 polymer ?
#
loop_
_entity_poly.entity_id
_entity_poly.type
_entity_poly.pdbx_seq_one_letter_code
_entity_poly.pdbx_strand_id
1 'polypeptide(L)'
;MLKVDDLMTKDLFTLNESDNLKMARSLMDLQRIRHIPIVNKDREFIGLVTHRDILRATISQLADIDPATQGEIDSGIPVGEIMRTDIRTVKADTSLKEAALMLLDHKYGCFPVVNEQNGLVGILTEADFLKLTISLMDALENNEE
;
A
#
# COMPACT_ATOMS: atom_id res chain seq x y z
N MET A 1 -9.70 11.79 20.90
CA MET A 1 -8.55 10.92 20.53
C MET A 1 -8.59 10.61 19.04
N LEU A 2 -7.45 10.74 18.39
CA LEU A 2 -7.36 10.48 16.95
C LEU A 2 -7.42 8.97 16.66
N LYS A 3 -8.11 8.62 15.60
CA LYS A 3 -8.28 7.26 15.13
C LYS A 3 -7.72 7.10 13.72
N VAL A 4 -7.49 5.88 13.30
CA VAL A 4 -7.00 5.57 11.95
C VAL A 4 -7.91 6.21 10.89
N ASP A 5 -9.22 6.19 11.08
CA ASP A 5 -10.19 6.81 10.15
C ASP A 5 -9.94 8.31 9.93
N ASP A 6 -9.37 9.00 10.92
CA ASP A 6 -9.09 10.43 10.81
C ASP A 6 -7.93 10.74 9.85
N LEU A 7 -7.06 9.76 9.58
CA LEU A 7 -5.85 9.97 8.78
C LEU A 7 -5.75 9.09 7.55
N MET A 8 -6.36 7.91 7.53
CA MET A 8 -6.21 6.94 6.44
C MET A 8 -6.60 7.52 5.08
N THR A 9 -5.93 7.05 4.03
CA THR A 9 -6.30 7.36 2.66
C THR A 9 -7.45 6.47 2.24
N LYS A 10 -8.53 7.08 1.72
CA LYS A 10 -9.76 6.38 1.29
C LYS A 10 -9.85 6.20 -0.21
N ASP A 11 -9.14 7.03 -0.99
CA ASP A 11 -9.03 6.88 -2.44
C ASP A 11 -8.02 5.77 -2.75
N LEU A 12 -8.54 4.56 -2.90
CA LEU A 12 -7.70 3.37 -3.01
C LEU A 12 -7.51 2.94 -4.46
N PHE A 13 -6.26 2.62 -4.79
CA PHE A 13 -5.92 1.93 -6.02
C PHE A 13 -5.69 0.47 -5.65
N THR A 14 -6.56 -0.41 -6.15
CA THR A 14 -6.51 -1.84 -5.85
C THR A 14 -6.40 -2.65 -7.13
N LEU A 15 -5.93 -3.89 -7.00
CA LEU A 15 -5.94 -4.87 -8.07
C LEU A 15 -6.56 -6.17 -7.56
N ASN A 16 -7.00 -7.00 -8.49
CA ASN A 16 -7.45 -8.36 -8.20
C ASN A 16 -6.27 -9.32 -8.32
N GLU A 17 -6.35 -10.47 -7.68
CA GLU A 17 -5.26 -11.45 -7.69
C GLU A 17 -4.90 -11.94 -9.09
N SER A 18 -5.85 -11.91 -10.03
CA SER A 18 -5.64 -12.30 -11.42
C SER A 18 -5.04 -11.20 -12.30
N ASP A 19 -5.00 -9.97 -11.81
CA ASP A 19 -4.33 -8.89 -12.53
C ASP A 19 -2.83 -9.15 -12.58
N ASN A 20 -2.17 -8.68 -13.64
CA ASN A 20 -0.77 -9.04 -13.87
C ASN A 20 0.22 -8.01 -13.33
N LEU A 21 1.47 -8.40 -13.28
CA LEU A 21 2.56 -7.59 -12.76
C LEU A 21 2.77 -6.32 -13.59
N LYS A 22 2.51 -6.37 -14.89
CA LYS A 22 2.61 -5.20 -15.77
C LYS A 22 1.62 -4.10 -15.33
N MET A 23 0.39 -4.50 -15.00
CA MET A 23 -0.62 -3.57 -14.48
C MET A 23 -0.17 -2.94 -13.16
N ALA A 24 0.42 -3.75 -12.28
CA ALA A 24 0.92 -3.27 -10.98
C ALA A 24 2.02 -2.22 -11.17
N ARG A 25 2.99 -2.47 -12.06
CA ARG A 25 4.07 -1.51 -12.36
C ARG A 25 3.51 -0.21 -12.91
N SER A 26 2.60 -0.31 -13.88
CA SER A 26 1.98 0.86 -14.50
C SER A 26 1.22 1.70 -13.48
N LEU A 27 0.48 1.05 -12.60
CA LEU A 27 -0.29 1.73 -11.56
C LEU A 27 0.63 2.46 -10.57
N MET A 28 1.70 1.82 -10.14
CA MET A 28 2.67 2.43 -9.24
C MET A 28 3.35 3.66 -9.86
N ASP A 29 3.72 3.56 -11.14
CA ASP A 29 4.37 4.67 -11.85
C ASP A 29 3.41 5.84 -12.09
N LEU A 30 2.18 5.54 -12.56
CA LEU A 30 1.20 6.57 -12.88
C LEU A 30 0.70 7.30 -11.63
N GLN A 31 0.47 6.58 -10.56
CA GLN A 31 -0.10 7.14 -9.33
C GLN A 31 0.95 7.47 -8.28
N ARG A 32 2.21 7.15 -8.54
CA ARG A 32 3.33 7.37 -7.62
C ARG A 32 3.09 6.74 -6.25
N ILE A 33 2.55 5.54 -6.26
CA ILE A 33 2.30 4.75 -5.05
C ILE A 33 3.27 3.57 -4.99
N ARG A 34 3.51 3.08 -3.79
CA ARG A 34 4.44 1.96 -3.55
C ARG A 34 3.78 0.75 -2.94
N HIS A 35 2.49 0.81 -2.70
CA HIS A 35 1.71 -0.25 -2.06
C HIS A 35 0.40 -0.37 -2.80
N ILE A 36 0.07 -1.59 -3.23
CA ILE A 36 -1.21 -1.86 -3.89
C ILE A 36 -1.89 -2.98 -3.12
N PRO A 37 -3.00 -2.68 -2.42
CA PRO A 37 -3.81 -3.75 -1.82
C PRO A 37 -4.47 -4.60 -2.91
N ILE A 38 -4.48 -5.90 -2.69
CA ILE A 38 -5.13 -6.85 -3.58
C ILE A 38 -6.42 -7.29 -2.91
N VAL A 39 -7.51 -7.27 -3.69
CA VAL A 39 -8.83 -7.62 -3.19
C VAL A 39 -9.45 -8.70 -4.08
N ASN A 40 -10.40 -9.44 -3.52
CA ASN A 40 -11.22 -10.39 -4.29
C ASN A 40 -12.44 -9.66 -4.85
N LYS A 41 -13.36 -10.40 -5.50
CA LYS A 41 -14.57 -9.80 -6.09
C LYS A 41 -15.54 -9.22 -5.08
N ASP A 42 -15.44 -9.59 -3.82
CA ASP A 42 -16.25 -9.04 -2.74
C ASP A 42 -15.55 -7.86 -2.04
N ARG A 43 -14.44 -7.38 -2.60
CA ARG A 43 -13.60 -6.30 -2.09
C ARG A 43 -12.99 -6.61 -0.72
N GLU A 44 -12.85 -7.87 -0.40
CA GLU A 44 -12.13 -8.29 0.80
C GLU A 44 -10.63 -8.23 0.53
N PHE A 45 -9.88 -7.76 1.52
CA PHE A 45 -8.43 -7.69 1.44
C PHE A 45 -7.84 -9.10 1.48
N ILE A 46 -7.03 -9.44 0.47
CA ILE A 46 -6.40 -10.77 0.38
C ILE A 46 -4.88 -10.72 0.32
N GLY A 47 -4.30 -9.56 0.04
CA GLY A 47 -2.84 -9.47 -0.01
C GLY A 47 -2.37 -8.07 -0.34
N LEU A 48 -1.05 -7.89 -0.29
CA LEU A 48 -0.41 -6.61 -0.57
C LEU A 48 0.77 -6.81 -1.51
N VAL A 49 0.88 -5.96 -2.53
CA VAL A 49 2.04 -5.90 -3.40
C VAL A 49 2.75 -4.58 -3.16
N THR A 50 4.04 -4.65 -2.85
CA THR A 50 4.86 -3.46 -2.66
C THR A 50 5.80 -3.26 -3.84
N HIS A 51 6.28 -2.02 -4.01
CA HIS A 51 7.28 -1.71 -5.03
C HIS A 51 8.52 -2.60 -4.86
N ARG A 52 8.91 -2.89 -3.62
CA ARG A 52 10.03 -3.78 -3.32
C ARG A 52 9.79 -5.20 -3.82
N ASP A 53 8.57 -5.71 -3.70
CA ASP A 53 8.23 -7.05 -4.19
C ASP A 53 8.37 -7.13 -5.71
N ILE A 54 7.98 -6.08 -6.42
CA ILE A 54 8.12 -5.98 -7.88
C ILE A 54 9.60 -5.95 -8.26
N LEU A 55 10.41 -5.16 -7.56
CA LEU A 55 11.84 -5.10 -7.80
C LEU A 55 12.51 -6.47 -7.61
N ARG A 56 12.14 -7.18 -6.55
CA ARG A 56 12.66 -8.53 -6.30
C ARG A 56 12.30 -9.49 -7.41
N ALA A 57 11.06 -9.45 -7.89
CA ALA A 57 10.62 -10.29 -8.99
C ALA A 57 11.41 -9.99 -10.27
N THR A 58 11.74 -8.72 -10.50
CA THR A 58 12.54 -8.30 -11.65
C THR A 58 13.99 -8.78 -11.57
N ILE A 59 14.62 -8.61 -10.41
CA ILE A 59 16.02 -8.97 -10.20
C ILE A 59 16.24 -10.49 -10.35
N SER A 60 15.28 -11.29 -9.91
CA SER A 60 15.38 -12.74 -10.00
C SER A 60 15.32 -13.26 -11.45
N GLN A 61 14.94 -12.42 -12.41
CA GLN A 61 14.74 -12.80 -13.81
C GLN A 61 15.73 -12.23 -14.81
N LEU A 62 16.93 -11.85 -14.36
CA LEU A 62 18.04 -11.46 -15.23
C LEU A 62 18.11 -9.99 -15.66
N ALA A 63 19.32 -9.47 -15.49
CA ALA A 63 19.70 -8.09 -15.67
C ALA A 63 19.67 -7.56 -17.12
N ASP A 64 19.52 -8.40 -18.15
CA ASP A 64 19.69 -8.02 -19.55
C ASP A 64 18.44 -8.14 -20.40
N ILE A 65 17.26 -7.99 -19.80
CA ILE A 65 16.00 -8.08 -20.53
C ILE A 65 15.58 -6.69 -21.00
N ASP A 66 15.26 -6.56 -22.30
CA ASP A 66 14.76 -5.29 -22.83
C ASP A 66 13.33 -4.98 -22.32
N PRO A 67 12.89 -3.71 -22.41
CA PRO A 67 11.57 -3.32 -21.87
C PRO A 67 10.39 -4.07 -22.50
N ALA A 68 10.46 -4.41 -23.78
CA ALA A 68 9.37 -5.13 -24.43
C ALA A 68 9.27 -6.56 -23.92
N THR A 69 10.40 -7.25 -23.78
CA THR A 69 10.44 -8.61 -23.23
C THR A 69 10.02 -8.62 -21.77
N GLN A 70 10.46 -7.62 -20.99
CA GLN A 70 10.04 -7.48 -19.60
C GLN A 70 8.51 -7.32 -19.51
N GLY A 71 7.90 -6.54 -20.39
CA GLY A 71 6.45 -6.37 -20.44
C GLY A 71 5.72 -7.67 -20.74
N GLU A 72 6.26 -8.50 -21.63
CA GLU A 72 5.68 -9.81 -21.93
C GLU A 72 5.75 -10.75 -20.74
N ILE A 73 6.87 -10.77 -20.03
CA ILE A 73 7.05 -11.57 -18.82
C ILE A 73 6.08 -11.08 -17.73
N ASP A 74 6.03 -9.78 -17.49
CA ASP A 74 5.17 -9.18 -16.49
C ASP A 74 3.69 -9.45 -16.76
N SER A 75 3.29 -9.50 -18.04
CA SER A 75 1.92 -9.81 -18.43
C SER A 75 1.52 -11.25 -18.11
N GLY A 76 2.49 -12.15 -18.01
CA GLY A 76 2.25 -13.55 -17.68
C GLY A 76 2.27 -13.88 -16.21
N ILE A 77 2.59 -12.91 -15.33
CA ILE A 77 2.68 -13.15 -13.89
C ILE A 77 1.50 -12.47 -13.18
N PRO A 78 0.56 -13.27 -12.61
CA PRO A 78 -0.51 -12.68 -11.80
C PRO A 78 0.06 -12.10 -10.50
N VAL A 79 -0.47 -10.97 -10.04
CA VAL A 79 -0.03 -10.37 -8.79
C VAL A 79 -0.27 -11.28 -7.60
N GLY A 80 -1.24 -12.18 -7.68
CA GLY A 80 -1.52 -13.16 -6.63
C GLY A 80 -0.35 -14.08 -6.33
N GLU A 81 0.57 -14.28 -7.30
CA GLU A 81 1.75 -15.11 -7.09
C GLU A 81 2.85 -14.42 -6.30
N ILE A 82 2.88 -13.08 -6.31
CA ILE A 82 3.93 -12.33 -5.62
C ILE A 82 3.43 -11.53 -4.43
N MET A 83 2.11 -11.41 -4.25
CA MET A 83 1.54 -10.65 -3.14
C MET A 83 1.91 -11.28 -1.79
N ARG A 84 2.04 -10.42 -0.79
CA ARG A 84 2.22 -10.88 0.59
C ARG A 84 0.85 -11.06 1.21
N THR A 85 0.66 -12.18 1.88
CA THR A 85 -0.62 -12.52 2.54
C THR A 85 -0.55 -12.40 4.06
N ASP A 86 0.64 -12.36 4.62
CA ASP A 86 0.89 -12.27 6.07
C ASP A 86 0.93 -10.81 6.54
N ILE A 87 0.13 -9.95 5.93
CA ILE A 87 0.10 -8.52 6.21
C ILE A 87 -0.86 -8.24 7.36
N ARG A 88 -0.37 -7.48 8.34
CA ARG A 88 -1.20 -7.03 9.44
C ARG A 88 -2.12 -5.89 8.98
N THR A 89 -3.39 -5.99 9.36
CA THR A 89 -4.38 -4.97 9.07
C THR A 89 -4.82 -4.27 10.35
N VAL A 90 -5.43 -3.10 10.21
CA VAL A 90 -6.00 -2.38 11.34
C VAL A 90 -7.45 -2.01 11.02
N LYS A 91 -8.19 -1.58 12.04
CA LYS A 91 -9.56 -1.12 11.89
C LYS A 91 -9.60 0.41 11.86
N ALA A 92 -10.68 0.95 11.30
CA ALA A 92 -10.86 2.41 11.23
C ALA A 92 -10.91 3.07 12.61
N ASP A 93 -11.40 2.36 13.63
CA ASP A 93 -11.51 2.86 14.99
C ASP A 93 -10.28 2.57 15.87
N THR A 94 -9.25 1.97 15.31
CA THR A 94 -7.97 1.77 16.01
C THR A 94 -7.37 3.14 16.36
N SER A 95 -6.79 3.24 17.56
CA SER A 95 -6.08 4.45 17.98
C SER A 95 -4.98 4.79 16.98
N LEU A 96 -4.92 6.05 16.55
CA LEU A 96 -3.89 6.48 15.60
C LEU A 96 -2.50 6.35 16.19
N LYS A 97 -2.34 6.64 17.48
CA LYS A 97 -1.05 6.46 18.16
C LYS A 97 -0.60 5.01 18.18
N GLU A 98 -1.54 4.10 18.45
CA GLU A 98 -1.25 2.67 18.42
C GLU A 98 -0.79 2.23 17.02
N ALA A 99 -1.51 2.66 15.99
CA ALA A 99 -1.12 2.37 14.61
C ALA A 99 0.25 2.94 14.26
N ALA A 100 0.56 4.15 14.74
CA ALA A 100 1.86 4.78 14.51
C ALA A 100 3.00 3.95 15.13
N LEU A 101 2.80 3.49 16.37
CA LEU A 101 3.79 2.64 17.05
C LEU A 101 3.99 1.33 16.31
N MET A 102 2.91 0.75 15.79
CA MET A 102 2.98 -0.47 14.99
C MET A 102 3.74 -0.25 13.68
N LEU A 103 3.55 0.90 13.03
CA LEU A 103 4.29 1.22 11.78
C LEU A 103 5.79 1.35 12.03
N LEU A 104 6.19 1.89 13.18
CA LEU A 104 7.61 1.96 13.54
C LEU A 104 8.26 0.59 13.65
N ASP A 105 7.49 -0.40 14.08
CA ASP A 105 8.00 -1.77 14.28
C ASP A 105 7.89 -2.64 13.03
N HIS A 106 7.03 -2.28 12.07
CA HIS A 106 6.78 -3.07 10.88
C HIS A 106 7.54 -2.54 9.66
N LYS A 107 8.04 -3.49 8.85
CA LYS A 107 8.90 -3.19 7.69
C LYS A 107 8.14 -2.81 6.43
N TYR A 108 6.83 -2.96 6.40
CA TYR A 108 6.05 -2.76 5.17
C TYR A 108 5.68 -1.30 4.90
N GLY A 109 5.75 -0.46 5.91
CA GLY A 109 5.47 0.96 5.77
C GLY A 109 4.01 1.32 5.59
N CYS A 110 3.10 0.37 5.73
CA CYS A 110 1.67 0.62 5.61
C CYS A 110 0.83 -0.43 6.32
N PHE A 111 -0.42 -0.05 6.61
CA PHE A 111 -1.46 -0.98 7.07
C PHE A 111 -2.70 -0.81 6.21
N PRO A 112 -3.17 -1.89 5.56
CA PRO A 112 -4.52 -1.90 5.02
C PRO A 112 -5.53 -1.76 6.16
N VAL A 113 -6.58 -0.98 5.95
CA VAL A 113 -7.64 -0.77 6.93
C VAL A 113 -8.87 -1.53 6.44
N VAL A 114 -9.36 -2.42 7.28
CA VAL A 114 -10.47 -3.31 6.93
C VAL A 114 -11.61 -3.18 7.93
N ASN A 115 -12.83 -3.51 7.47
CA ASN A 115 -14.00 -3.56 8.34
C ASN A 115 -14.16 -4.95 8.96
N GLU A 116 -15.27 -5.19 9.66
CA GLU A 116 -15.52 -6.46 10.36
C GLU A 116 -15.64 -7.66 9.42
N GLN A 117 -15.98 -7.43 8.16
CA GLN A 117 -16.10 -8.48 7.14
C GLN A 117 -14.82 -8.60 6.30
N ASN A 118 -13.71 -8.03 6.74
CA ASN A 118 -12.44 -7.99 6.02
C ASN A 118 -12.51 -7.18 4.70
N GLY A 119 -13.54 -6.35 4.54
CA GLY A 119 -13.64 -5.43 3.40
C GLY A 119 -12.64 -4.31 3.52
N LEU A 120 -11.94 -3.99 2.43
CA LEU A 120 -10.94 -2.93 2.42
C LEU A 120 -11.64 -1.56 2.40
N VAL A 121 -11.34 -0.71 3.40
CA VAL A 121 -11.95 0.62 3.53
C VAL A 121 -10.94 1.76 3.45
N GLY A 122 -9.66 1.46 3.56
CA GLY A 122 -8.62 2.48 3.49
C GLY A 122 -7.23 1.88 3.55
N ILE A 123 -6.24 2.75 3.50
CA ILE A 123 -4.84 2.37 3.72
C ILE A 123 -4.17 3.47 4.55
N LEU A 124 -3.34 3.06 5.51
CA LEU A 124 -2.58 3.98 6.34
C LEU A 124 -1.10 3.75 6.07
N THR A 125 -0.41 4.81 5.64
CA THR A 125 1.00 4.73 5.26
C THR A 125 1.84 5.70 6.07
N GLU A 126 3.16 5.52 6.03
CA GLU A 126 4.09 6.48 6.63
C GLU A 126 3.92 7.87 6.03
N ALA A 127 3.59 7.96 4.73
CA ALA A 127 3.35 9.25 4.07
C ALA A 127 2.17 10.00 4.68
N ASP A 128 1.13 9.30 5.14
CA ASP A 128 -0.01 9.93 5.81
C ASP A 128 0.43 10.61 7.10
N PHE A 129 1.29 9.97 7.89
CA PHE A 129 1.83 10.54 9.11
C PHE A 129 2.76 11.72 8.82
N LEU A 130 3.53 11.64 7.74
CA LEU A 130 4.39 12.75 7.34
C LEU A 130 3.58 13.98 6.97
N LYS A 131 2.48 13.80 6.23
CA LYS A 131 1.55 14.89 5.91
C LYS A 131 0.94 15.50 7.16
N LEU A 132 0.56 14.68 8.14
CA LEU A 132 0.06 15.16 9.42
C LEU A 132 1.13 15.99 10.15
N THR A 133 2.36 15.49 10.16
CA THR A 133 3.48 16.19 10.80
C THR A 133 3.71 17.57 10.18
N ILE A 134 3.69 17.66 8.86
CA ILE A 134 3.84 18.93 8.14
C ILE A 134 2.71 19.89 8.53
N SER A 135 1.47 19.41 8.57
CA SER A 135 0.32 20.23 8.99
C SER A 135 0.48 20.76 10.41
N LEU A 136 0.98 19.95 11.32
CA LEU A 136 1.22 20.36 12.72
C LEU A 136 2.34 21.40 12.80
N MET A 137 3.40 21.24 12.02
CA MET A 137 4.47 22.22 11.95
C MET A 137 3.98 23.57 11.43
N ASP A 138 3.15 23.54 10.37
CA ASP A 138 2.57 24.77 9.82
C ASP A 138 1.69 25.48 10.86
N ALA A 139 0.88 24.72 11.60
CA ALA A 139 0.05 25.28 12.66
C ALA A 139 0.86 25.93 13.77
N LEU A 140 1.97 25.30 14.17
CA LEU A 140 2.87 25.82 15.19
C LEU A 140 3.57 27.09 14.73
N GLU A 141 4.03 27.12 13.48
CA GLU A 141 4.68 28.29 12.91
C GLU A 141 3.74 29.48 12.80
N ASN A 142 2.49 29.22 12.42
CA ASN A 142 1.48 30.27 12.32
C ASN A 142 1.10 30.86 13.68
N ASN A 143 1.26 30.12 14.76
CA ASN A 143 0.97 30.57 16.12
C ASN A 143 2.13 31.35 16.75
N GLU A 144 3.31 31.38 16.12
CA GLU A 144 4.48 32.12 16.62
C GLU A 144 4.49 33.60 16.21
N GLU A 145 3.55 34.02 15.39
CA GLU A 145 3.34 35.39 15.01
C GLU A 145 2.46 36.12 16.06
#